data_860c2542cabcac0281813e7f2337fdee
#
_entry.id   860c2542cabcac0281813e7f2337fdee
#
_cell.length_a   1.000
_cell.length_b   1.000
_cell.length_c   1.000
_cell.angle_alpha   90.00
_cell.angle_beta   90.00
_cell.angle_gamma   90.00
#
_symmetry.space_group_name_H-M   'P 1'
#
loop_
_entity.id
_entity.type
_entity.pdbx_description
1 polymer ?
#
loop_
_entity_poly.entity_id
_entity_poly.type
_entity_poly.pdbx_seq_one_letter_code
_entity_poly.pdbx_strand_id
1 'polypeptide(L)'
;MLILIRGAGDIASGIALRLYRAGMDVVMTEIPHPTSIRRTVCFSEALRKGEEVLVEDAAAVPVKTWPESAEGQSYPGKDMSASAFIDEIRGILAERKIAVVEDPDAKVRELLHPDAIVDAILAKRNLGTKMTDAPVVVAVGPGFTAGKDCHAVVETKRGHTLGRVIYEGSPIPNTGIPGNIGGYTVERVLRASADGIFRTIHEIGDHVEAGEAAAYVETALSRQSASDRDPSGISAVEAEAISEAGERLPVICEISGVLRGLLPDGTPVTKDMKSGDVDPRDVMENCYTASDKALAVGGGVLEAILRLSGALRQSAEKR
;
A
#
# COMPACT_ATOMS: atom_id res chain seq x y z
N MET A 1 -0.22 -3.18 23.64
CA MET A 1 -1.18 -3.83 22.74
C MET A 1 -0.48 -4.09 21.42
N LEU A 2 -0.61 -5.33 20.94
CA LEU A 2 -0.08 -5.74 19.63
C LEU A 2 -1.18 -5.61 18.57
N ILE A 3 -0.92 -4.80 17.56
CA ILE A 3 -1.85 -4.56 16.45
C ILE A 3 -1.26 -5.10 15.15
N LEU A 4 -2.02 -5.92 14.44
CA LEU A 4 -1.69 -6.38 13.11
C LEU A 4 -2.47 -5.57 12.08
N ILE A 5 -1.78 -4.91 11.15
CA ILE A 5 -2.39 -4.17 10.04
C ILE A 5 -2.19 -4.95 8.74
N ARG A 6 -3.26 -5.30 8.05
CA ARG A 6 -3.22 -5.86 6.71
C ARG A 6 -3.10 -4.74 5.69
N GLY A 7 -1.98 -4.70 4.96
CA GLY A 7 -1.57 -3.63 4.05
C GLY A 7 -0.56 -2.68 4.70
N ALA A 8 0.38 -2.16 3.89
CA ALA A 8 1.41 -1.20 4.30
C ALA A 8 1.51 0.02 3.35
N GLY A 9 0.47 0.28 2.55
CA GLY A 9 0.35 1.45 1.68
C GLY A 9 0.03 2.73 2.45
N ASP A 10 -0.20 3.85 1.74
CA ASP A 10 -0.41 5.22 2.26
C ASP A 10 -1.38 5.29 3.46
N ILE A 11 -2.60 4.75 3.31
CA ILE A 11 -3.60 4.83 4.38
C ILE A 11 -3.23 3.93 5.55
N ALA A 12 -2.74 2.73 5.28
CA ALA A 12 -2.28 1.79 6.31
C ALA A 12 -1.11 2.38 7.11
N SER A 13 -0.17 3.07 6.45
CA SER A 13 0.95 3.74 7.10
C SER A 13 0.50 4.90 8.00
N GLY A 14 -0.48 5.71 7.56
CA GLY A 14 -1.05 6.75 8.42
C GLY A 14 -1.80 6.20 9.63
N ILE A 15 -2.44 5.04 9.48
CA ILE A 15 -3.02 4.29 10.61
C ILE A 15 -1.91 3.83 11.56
N ALA A 16 -0.86 3.19 11.02
CA ALA A 16 0.28 2.72 11.79
C ALA A 16 0.94 3.85 12.59
N LEU A 17 1.15 5.03 11.98
CA LEU A 17 1.65 6.21 12.67
C LEU A 17 0.79 6.61 13.88
N ARG A 18 -0.53 6.62 13.75
CA ARG A 18 -1.44 6.95 14.86
C ARG A 18 -1.35 5.94 16.00
N LEU A 19 -1.33 4.65 15.69
CA LEU A 19 -1.25 3.57 16.68
C LEU A 19 0.12 3.53 17.35
N TYR A 20 1.19 3.67 16.59
CA TYR A 20 2.57 3.76 17.07
C TYR A 20 2.74 4.93 18.05
N ARG A 21 2.30 6.14 17.68
CA ARG A 21 2.35 7.33 18.53
C ARG A 21 1.49 7.22 19.79
N ALA A 22 0.42 6.41 19.73
CA ALA A 22 -0.39 6.08 20.89
C ALA A 22 0.23 5.01 21.81
N GLY A 23 1.46 4.52 21.50
CA GLY A 23 2.21 3.57 22.31
C GLY A 23 1.90 2.10 22.02
N MET A 24 1.23 1.78 20.93
CA MET A 24 0.93 0.40 20.54
C MET A 24 2.09 -0.20 19.75
N ASP A 25 2.25 -1.52 19.83
CA ASP A 25 3.18 -2.29 19.00
C ASP A 25 2.48 -2.64 17.69
N VAL A 26 3.13 -2.36 16.56
CA VAL A 26 2.51 -2.48 15.24
C VAL A 26 3.30 -3.45 14.37
N VAL A 27 2.61 -4.45 13.84
CA VAL A 27 3.07 -5.32 12.76
C VAL A 27 2.20 -5.07 11.53
N MET A 28 2.82 -4.96 10.37
CA MET A 28 2.10 -4.77 9.10
C MET A 28 2.37 -5.95 8.17
N THR A 29 1.38 -6.34 7.37
CA THR A 29 1.58 -7.33 6.32
C THR A 29 1.36 -6.71 4.95
N GLU A 30 2.11 -7.19 3.95
CA GLU A 30 2.01 -6.68 2.59
C GLU A 30 2.30 -7.80 1.56
N ILE A 31 1.97 -7.53 0.30
CA ILE A 31 2.28 -8.42 -0.83
C ILE A 31 3.78 -8.33 -1.20
N PRO A 32 4.34 -9.36 -1.90
CA PRO A 32 5.76 -9.39 -2.30
C PRO A 32 6.20 -8.19 -3.14
N HIS A 33 5.32 -7.70 -4.00
CA HIS A 33 5.58 -6.57 -4.91
C HIS A 33 4.56 -5.46 -4.69
N PRO A 34 4.77 -4.59 -3.68
CA PRO A 34 3.86 -3.51 -3.36
C PRO A 34 3.68 -2.53 -4.53
N THR A 35 2.43 -2.16 -4.82
CA THR A 35 2.08 -1.21 -5.88
C THR A 35 1.67 0.16 -5.32
N SER A 36 2.18 0.51 -4.15
CA SER A 36 1.94 1.81 -3.53
C SER A 36 2.56 2.92 -4.36
N ILE A 37 1.76 3.93 -4.74
CA ILE A 37 2.27 5.07 -5.53
C ILE A 37 2.88 6.16 -4.65
N ARG A 38 2.35 6.40 -3.44
CA ARG A 38 2.91 7.39 -2.50
C ARG A 38 4.01 6.79 -1.66
N ARG A 39 5.03 6.24 -2.32
CA ARG A 39 6.10 5.41 -1.73
C ARG A 39 6.81 6.07 -0.56
N THR A 40 7.07 7.36 -0.64
CA THR A 40 7.76 8.16 0.39
C THR A 40 7.06 8.20 1.75
N VAL A 41 5.78 7.81 1.82
CA VAL A 41 4.98 7.75 3.05
C VAL A 41 4.36 6.37 3.28
N CYS A 42 4.94 5.34 2.67
CA CYS A 42 4.43 3.96 2.77
C CYS A 42 5.47 3.05 3.43
N PHE A 43 5.07 2.34 4.47
CA PHE A 43 5.92 1.34 5.12
C PHE A 43 6.14 0.09 4.26
N SER A 44 5.35 -0.11 3.20
CA SER A 44 5.60 -1.14 2.17
C SER A 44 6.98 -1.00 1.51
N GLU A 45 7.58 0.19 1.52
CA GLU A 45 8.93 0.42 1.01
C GLU A 45 10.01 -0.36 1.77
N ALA A 46 9.76 -0.70 3.04
CA ALA A 46 10.68 -1.56 3.79
C ALA A 46 10.86 -2.92 3.10
N LEU A 47 9.77 -3.56 2.67
CA LEU A 47 9.84 -4.83 1.91
C LEU A 47 10.46 -4.63 0.53
N ARG A 48 10.03 -3.59 -0.21
CA ARG A 48 10.53 -3.34 -1.56
C ARG A 48 12.04 -3.10 -1.59
N LYS A 49 12.58 -2.36 -0.60
CA LYS A 49 14.00 -2.04 -0.50
C LYS A 49 14.82 -3.13 0.24
N GLY A 50 14.15 -3.94 1.06
CA GLY A 50 14.81 -4.91 1.96
C GLY A 50 15.58 -4.25 3.09
N GLU A 51 15.24 -3.01 3.47
CA GLU A 51 15.94 -2.22 4.48
C GLU A 51 14.96 -1.41 5.36
N GLU A 52 15.46 -0.88 6.47
CA GLU A 52 14.69 0.04 7.32
C GLU A 52 14.29 1.29 6.56
N VAL A 53 13.04 1.72 6.72
CA VAL A 53 12.52 2.97 6.16
C VAL A 53 11.93 3.83 7.27
N LEU A 54 12.05 5.15 7.09
CA LEU A 54 11.50 6.14 8.00
C LEU A 54 10.35 6.87 7.32
N VAL A 55 9.19 6.93 7.99
CA VAL A 55 8.07 7.79 7.62
C VAL A 55 7.76 8.69 8.81
N GLU A 56 8.00 9.98 8.65
CA GLU A 56 7.96 10.97 9.71
C GLU A 56 8.87 10.57 10.90
N ASP A 57 8.30 10.23 12.05
CA ASP A 57 9.02 9.85 13.29
C ASP A 57 8.98 8.34 13.58
N ALA A 58 8.46 7.53 12.68
CA ALA A 58 8.37 6.08 12.85
C ALA A 58 9.25 5.33 11.85
N ALA A 59 10.08 4.44 12.37
CA ALA A 59 10.86 3.51 11.56
C ALA A 59 10.11 2.18 11.37
N ALA A 60 10.20 1.63 10.15
CA ALA A 60 9.70 0.31 9.85
C ALA A 60 10.80 -0.58 9.27
N VAL A 61 10.84 -1.83 9.71
CA VAL A 61 11.88 -2.80 9.38
C VAL A 61 11.24 -4.01 8.70
N PRO A 62 11.76 -4.45 7.54
CA PRO A 62 11.28 -5.66 6.90
C PRO A 62 11.71 -6.88 7.72
N VAL A 63 10.77 -7.78 8.00
CA VAL A 63 11.08 -9.08 8.61
C VAL A 63 11.70 -9.97 7.55
N LYS A 64 12.93 -10.42 7.78
CA LYS A 64 13.73 -11.15 6.78
C LYS A 64 13.47 -12.64 6.77
N THR A 65 12.82 -13.14 7.79
CA THR A 65 12.57 -14.57 7.98
C THR A 65 11.08 -14.86 7.88
N TRP A 66 10.72 -16.05 7.40
CA TRP A 66 9.36 -16.58 7.40
C TRP A 66 9.43 -18.05 7.76
N PRO A 67 8.62 -18.56 8.69
CA PRO A 67 8.61 -19.97 9.00
C PRO A 67 8.15 -20.79 7.78
N GLU A 68 8.76 -21.93 7.51
CA GLU A 68 8.26 -22.87 6.50
C GLU A 68 6.80 -23.18 6.77
N SER A 69 5.96 -23.00 5.76
CA SER A 69 4.56 -23.40 5.87
C SER A 69 4.48 -24.92 5.85
N ALA A 70 3.65 -25.49 6.73
CA ALA A 70 3.31 -26.92 6.73
C ALA A 70 2.67 -27.42 5.40
N GLU A 71 2.45 -26.55 4.44
CA GLU A 71 1.80 -26.78 3.14
C GLU A 71 2.75 -26.71 1.93
N GLY A 72 4.08 -26.76 2.13
CA GLY A 72 5.05 -26.94 1.03
C GLY A 72 5.27 -25.72 0.10
N GLN A 73 4.81 -24.53 0.44
CA GLN A 73 5.24 -23.29 -0.20
C GLN A 73 6.51 -22.77 0.50
N SER A 74 7.67 -23.24 0.05
CA SER A 74 8.95 -22.69 0.51
C SER A 74 9.19 -21.35 -0.18
N TYR A 75 9.32 -20.29 0.60
CA TYR A 75 9.93 -19.05 0.11
C TYR A 75 11.45 -19.28 0.03
N PRO A 76 12.10 -18.97 -1.09
CA PRO A 76 13.50 -19.30 -1.29
C PRO A 76 14.40 -18.66 -0.23
N GLY A 77 15.09 -19.50 0.55
CA GLY A 77 16.21 -19.11 1.40
C GLY A 77 16.00 -19.11 2.91
N LYS A 78 14.93 -19.72 3.49
CA LYS A 78 14.59 -19.51 4.91
C LYS A 78 14.15 -20.79 5.64
N ASP A 79 15.12 -21.56 6.08
CA ASP A 79 14.96 -22.63 7.07
C ASP A 79 14.96 -22.03 8.50
N MET A 80 13.89 -21.36 8.92
CA MET A 80 13.79 -20.86 10.30
C MET A 80 12.56 -21.39 11.01
N SER A 81 12.72 -21.71 12.30
CA SER A 81 11.61 -22.12 13.14
C SER A 81 10.65 -20.96 13.38
N ALA A 82 9.36 -21.25 13.61
CA ALA A 82 8.36 -20.26 13.98
C ALA A 82 8.80 -19.41 15.20
N SER A 83 9.61 -19.98 16.11
CA SER A 83 10.17 -19.25 17.25
C SER A 83 11.12 -18.14 16.82
N ALA A 84 12.05 -18.41 15.93
CA ALA A 84 13.02 -17.41 15.48
C ALA A 84 12.36 -16.27 14.70
N PHE A 85 11.33 -16.57 13.94
CA PHE A 85 10.50 -15.56 13.27
C PHE A 85 9.78 -14.64 14.27
N ILE A 86 9.17 -15.23 15.30
CA ILE A 86 8.52 -14.45 16.38
C ILE A 86 9.55 -13.61 17.13
N ASP A 87 10.73 -14.16 17.41
CA ASP A 87 11.79 -13.46 18.15
C ASP A 87 12.37 -12.30 17.34
N GLU A 88 12.48 -12.43 15.99
CA GLU A 88 12.83 -11.30 15.11
C GLU A 88 11.79 -10.16 15.21
N ILE A 89 10.51 -10.48 15.10
CA ILE A 89 9.44 -9.48 15.24
C ILE A 89 9.49 -8.82 16.62
N ARG A 90 9.61 -9.59 17.69
CA ARG A 90 9.72 -9.06 19.05
C ARG A 90 10.92 -8.16 19.25
N GLY A 91 12.06 -8.49 18.64
CA GLY A 91 13.25 -7.66 18.65
C GLY A 91 13.00 -6.29 18.00
N ILE A 92 12.36 -6.27 16.82
CA ILE A 92 11.98 -5.04 16.13
C ILE A 92 11.03 -4.18 17.00
N LEU A 93 10.01 -4.80 17.57
CA LEU A 93 9.03 -4.10 18.41
C LEU A 93 9.66 -3.57 19.71
N ALA A 94 10.62 -4.28 20.30
CA ALA A 94 11.35 -3.86 21.50
C ALA A 94 12.22 -2.62 21.24
N GLU A 95 12.69 -2.42 20.01
CA GLU A 95 13.37 -1.19 19.56
C GLU A 95 12.40 -0.04 19.24
N ARG A 96 11.11 -0.21 19.52
CA ARG A 96 10.07 0.75 19.15
C ARG A 96 10.03 1.03 17.65
N LYS A 97 10.15 -0.02 16.84
CA LYS A 97 10.01 0.03 15.38
C LYS A 97 8.79 -0.79 14.95
N ILE A 98 8.30 -0.52 13.75
CA ILE A 98 7.20 -1.24 13.11
C ILE A 98 7.80 -2.42 12.34
N ALA A 99 7.28 -3.63 12.53
CA ALA A 99 7.69 -4.79 11.75
C ALA A 99 6.80 -4.91 10.48
N VAL A 100 7.42 -5.10 9.31
CA VAL A 100 6.69 -5.31 8.04
C VAL A 100 6.99 -6.69 7.51
N VAL A 101 5.96 -7.49 7.31
CA VAL A 101 6.03 -8.91 6.93
C VAL A 101 5.46 -9.10 5.53
N GLU A 102 6.17 -9.84 4.68
CA GLU A 102 5.62 -10.31 3.41
C GLU A 102 4.62 -11.43 3.66
N ASP A 103 3.34 -11.11 3.78
CA ASP A 103 2.27 -12.05 4.10
C ASP A 103 0.92 -11.54 3.57
N PRO A 104 0.58 -11.80 2.32
CA PRO A 104 -0.67 -11.33 1.69
C PRO A 104 -1.94 -11.76 2.45
N ASP A 105 -1.92 -12.93 3.06
CA ASP A 105 -3.05 -13.55 3.74
C ASP A 105 -3.12 -13.24 5.23
N ALA A 106 -2.13 -12.51 5.77
CA ALA A 106 -1.98 -12.22 7.20
C ALA A 106 -1.99 -13.51 8.07
N LYS A 107 -1.35 -14.59 7.60
CA LYS A 107 -1.19 -15.86 8.33
C LYS A 107 -0.38 -15.70 9.61
N VAL A 108 0.46 -14.67 9.67
CA VAL A 108 1.23 -14.29 10.85
C VAL A 108 0.35 -14.07 12.09
N ARG A 109 -0.95 -13.76 11.92
CA ARG A 109 -1.90 -13.62 13.04
C ARG A 109 -2.02 -14.88 13.89
N GLU A 110 -1.83 -16.06 13.27
CA GLU A 110 -1.93 -17.35 13.94
C GLU A 110 -0.72 -17.63 14.88
N LEU A 111 0.39 -16.95 14.63
CA LEU A 111 1.60 -17.02 15.44
C LEU A 111 1.68 -15.90 16.48
N LEU A 112 1.24 -14.71 16.12
CA LEU A 112 1.35 -13.51 16.96
C LEU A 112 0.19 -13.33 17.93
N HIS A 113 -1.01 -13.86 17.63
CA HIS A 113 -2.23 -13.67 18.40
C HIS A 113 -2.46 -12.18 18.77
N PRO A 114 -2.59 -11.27 17.78
CA PRO A 114 -2.69 -9.84 18.04
C PRO A 114 -3.96 -9.49 18.83
N ASP A 115 -3.88 -8.43 19.64
CA ASP A 115 -5.04 -7.87 20.36
C ASP A 115 -6.09 -7.30 19.40
N ALA A 116 -5.63 -6.77 18.26
CA ALA A 116 -6.52 -6.28 17.20
C ALA A 116 -5.91 -6.50 15.80
N ILE A 117 -6.81 -6.69 14.83
CA ILE A 117 -6.47 -6.68 13.40
C ILE A 117 -7.16 -5.49 12.73
N VAL A 118 -6.41 -4.81 11.86
CA VAL A 118 -6.91 -3.72 11.02
C VAL A 118 -6.76 -4.10 9.56
N ASP A 119 -7.86 -4.30 8.83
CA ASP A 119 -7.79 -4.47 7.37
C ASP A 119 -7.76 -3.10 6.68
N ALA A 120 -6.60 -2.72 6.20
CA ALA A 120 -6.31 -1.47 5.50
C ALA A 120 -5.74 -1.69 4.09
N ILE A 121 -6.03 -2.85 3.46
CA ILE A 121 -5.65 -3.16 2.07
C ILE A 121 -6.31 -2.21 1.08
N LEU A 122 -7.53 -1.75 1.36
CA LEU A 122 -8.33 -0.86 0.49
C LEU A 122 -8.69 -1.45 -0.88
N ALA A 123 -8.86 -2.76 -0.96
CA ALA A 123 -9.24 -3.48 -2.18
C ALA A 123 -10.68 -3.21 -2.66
N LYS A 124 -11.47 -2.42 -1.92
CA LYS A 124 -12.91 -2.12 -2.16
C LYS A 124 -13.82 -3.36 -2.08
N ARG A 125 -13.28 -4.45 -1.60
CA ARG A 125 -13.96 -5.71 -1.32
C ARG A 125 -13.24 -6.41 -0.16
N ASN A 126 -13.92 -7.24 0.60
CA ASN A 126 -13.31 -8.08 1.60
C ASN A 126 -12.48 -9.20 0.95
N LEU A 127 -11.21 -9.29 1.31
CA LEU A 127 -10.26 -10.32 0.88
C LEU A 127 -10.01 -11.36 1.97
N GLY A 128 -11.06 -11.79 2.65
CA GLY A 128 -11.03 -12.90 3.60
C GLY A 128 -10.91 -12.51 5.07
N THR A 129 -11.01 -11.23 5.43
CA THR A 129 -11.04 -10.78 6.83
C THR A 129 -12.37 -11.19 7.50
N LYS A 130 -12.28 -11.73 8.72
CA LYS A 130 -13.42 -12.22 9.52
C LYS A 130 -13.37 -11.63 10.93
N MET A 131 -14.53 -11.47 11.54
CA MET A 131 -14.62 -11.03 12.95
C MET A 131 -13.85 -11.92 13.92
N THR A 132 -13.62 -13.19 13.57
CA THR A 132 -12.92 -14.18 14.39
C THR A 132 -11.41 -14.15 14.26
N ASP A 133 -10.84 -13.29 13.40
CA ASP A 133 -9.39 -13.24 13.17
C ASP A 133 -8.61 -12.66 14.36
N ALA A 134 -9.27 -11.87 15.23
CA ALA A 134 -8.72 -11.35 16.48
C ALA A 134 -9.85 -10.92 17.44
N PRO A 135 -9.54 -10.66 18.74
CA PRO A 135 -10.53 -10.11 19.70
C PRO A 135 -11.19 -8.81 19.22
N VAL A 136 -10.44 -7.98 18.51
CA VAL A 136 -10.94 -6.76 17.84
C VAL A 136 -10.54 -6.78 16.36
N VAL A 137 -11.52 -6.67 15.46
CA VAL A 137 -11.28 -6.57 14.02
C VAL A 137 -11.91 -5.29 13.50
N VAL A 138 -11.09 -4.40 12.93
CA VAL A 138 -11.50 -3.14 12.34
C VAL A 138 -11.18 -3.17 10.85
N ALA A 139 -12.13 -2.80 10.00
CA ALA A 139 -11.89 -2.68 8.56
C ALA A 139 -11.91 -1.22 8.11
N VAL A 140 -11.31 -0.93 6.96
CA VAL A 140 -11.14 0.43 6.46
C VAL A 140 -11.75 0.58 5.07
N GLY A 141 -12.75 1.45 4.98
CA GLY A 141 -13.43 1.82 3.74
C GLY A 141 -14.43 0.80 3.20
N PRO A 142 -14.87 0.97 1.94
CA PRO A 142 -15.91 0.16 1.35
C PRO A 142 -15.48 -1.29 1.08
N GLY A 143 -16.44 -2.18 1.09
CA GLY A 143 -16.24 -3.62 0.90
C GLY A 143 -16.48 -4.44 2.17
N PHE A 144 -16.74 -3.78 3.29
CA PHE A 144 -16.99 -4.41 4.59
C PHE A 144 -18.32 -3.98 5.19
N THR A 145 -18.86 -4.83 6.06
CA THR A 145 -20.05 -4.55 6.86
C THR A 145 -19.74 -4.83 8.33
N ALA A 146 -19.81 -3.79 9.16
CA ALA A 146 -19.65 -3.91 10.59
C ALA A 146 -20.80 -4.77 11.19
N GLY A 147 -20.47 -5.65 12.14
CA GLY A 147 -21.38 -6.65 12.68
C GLY A 147 -21.50 -7.94 11.87
N LYS A 148 -20.84 -8.00 10.69
CA LYS A 148 -20.80 -9.19 9.83
C LYS A 148 -19.36 -9.62 9.50
N ASP A 149 -18.59 -8.74 8.90
CA ASP A 149 -17.22 -9.02 8.44
C ASP A 149 -16.18 -8.63 9.51
N CYS A 150 -16.50 -7.61 10.30
CA CYS A 150 -15.63 -7.01 11.30
C CYS A 150 -16.46 -6.36 12.40
N HIS A 151 -15.82 -5.97 13.50
CA HIS A 151 -16.49 -5.32 14.65
C HIS A 151 -16.79 -3.83 14.38
N ALA A 152 -15.96 -3.17 13.57
CA ALA A 152 -16.17 -1.78 13.14
C ALA A 152 -15.57 -1.54 11.78
N VAL A 153 -16.13 -0.56 11.02
CA VAL A 153 -15.58 -0.06 9.77
C VAL A 153 -15.31 1.43 9.90
N VAL A 154 -14.18 1.91 9.38
CA VAL A 154 -13.84 3.32 9.35
C VAL A 154 -14.08 3.89 7.95
N GLU A 155 -14.86 4.98 7.86
CA GLU A 155 -15.19 5.66 6.61
C GLU A 155 -13.95 6.31 5.98
N THR A 156 -13.76 6.10 4.68
CA THR A 156 -12.61 6.64 3.92
C THR A 156 -13.00 7.65 2.85
N LYS A 157 -14.28 7.87 2.58
CA LYS A 157 -14.71 8.88 1.62
C LYS A 157 -14.40 10.28 2.15
N ARG A 158 -13.71 11.10 1.34
CA ARG A 158 -13.47 12.51 1.70
C ARG A 158 -14.79 13.24 1.87
N GLY A 159 -14.85 14.13 2.87
CA GLY A 159 -16.02 14.91 3.24
C GLY A 159 -16.31 14.84 4.74
N HIS A 160 -17.53 15.21 5.12
CA HIS A 160 -17.93 15.39 6.52
C HIS A 160 -17.79 14.12 7.40
N THR A 161 -17.86 12.94 6.81
CA THR A 161 -17.83 11.66 7.53
C THR A 161 -16.49 10.95 7.48
N LEU A 162 -15.46 11.55 6.88
CA LEU A 162 -14.12 10.96 6.82
C LEU A 162 -13.59 10.60 8.22
N GLY A 163 -13.14 9.36 8.39
CA GLY A 163 -12.63 8.86 9.66
C GLY A 163 -13.71 8.43 10.67
N ARG A 164 -15.00 8.58 10.35
CA ARG A 164 -16.08 8.15 11.23
C ARG A 164 -16.08 6.65 11.41
N VAL A 165 -16.21 6.21 12.65
CA VAL A 165 -16.36 4.79 13.01
C VAL A 165 -17.81 4.36 12.89
N ILE A 166 -18.03 3.24 12.21
CA ILE A 166 -19.32 2.60 11.95
C ILE A 166 -19.30 1.26 12.67
N TYR A 167 -20.19 1.09 13.65
CA TYR A 167 -20.30 -0.15 14.45
C TYR A 167 -21.39 -1.08 13.95
N GLU A 168 -22.26 -0.61 13.06
CA GLU A 168 -23.31 -1.39 12.40
C GLU A 168 -23.53 -0.88 10.98
N GLY A 169 -23.54 -1.79 9.99
CA GLY A 169 -23.72 -1.46 8.59
C GLY A 169 -22.40 -1.21 7.84
N SER A 170 -22.49 -0.54 6.68
CA SER A 170 -21.38 -0.36 5.75
C SER A 170 -21.05 1.10 5.51
N PRO A 171 -19.78 1.43 5.17
CA PRO A 171 -19.40 2.77 4.75
C PRO A 171 -19.99 3.13 3.38
N ILE A 172 -19.83 4.37 2.99
CA ILE A 172 -20.29 4.87 1.68
C ILE A 172 -19.65 4.06 0.57
N PRO A 173 -20.43 3.54 -0.40
CA PRO A 173 -19.91 2.76 -1.51
C PRO A 173 -18.83 3.50 -2.31
N ASN A 174 -17.90 2.72 -2.89
CA ASN A 174 -16.88 3.28 -3.77
C ASN A 174 -17.52 3.87 -5.04
N THR A 175 -17.22 5.12 -5.34
CA THR A 175 -17.72 5.81 -6.55
C THR A 175 -16.77 5.69 -7.74
N GLY A 176 -15.55 5.16 -7.55
CA GLY A 176 -14.50 5.16 -8.58
C GLY A 176 -13.89 6.54 -8.86
N ILE A 177 -14.48 7.61 -8.34
CA ILE A 177 -14.01 8.98 -8.54
C ILE A 177 -13.03 9.38 -7.43
N PRO A 178 -11.81 9.81 -7.77
CA PRO A 178 -10.86 10.33 -6.79
C PRO A 178 -11.42 11.56 -6.06
N GLY A 179 -10.98 11.74 -4.80
CA GLY A 179 -11.38 12.93 -4.03
C GLY A 179 -10.86 14.21 -4.66
N ASN A 180 -11.64 15.30 -4.56
CA ASN A 180 -11.22 16.62 -5.02
C ASN A 180 -10.04 17.14 -4.21
N ILE A 181 -9.00 17.63 -4.89
CA ILE A 181 -7.84 18.33 -4.31
C ILE A 181 -7.54 19.52 -5.21
N GLY A 182 -7.61 20.74 -4.68
CA GLY A 182 -7.32 21.96 -5.45
C GLY A 182 -8.22 22.18 -6.67
N GLY A 183 -9.44 21.62 -6.68
CA GLY A 183 -10.37 21.70 -7.82
C GLY A 183 -10.32 20.49 -8.76
N TYR A 184 -9.30 19.65 -8.69
CA TYR A 184 -9.08 18.51 -9.59
C TYR A 184 -9.45 17.16 -8.93
N THR A 185 -9.92 16.22 -9.75
CA THR A 185 -10.34 14.88 -9.34
C THR A 185 -9.58 13.78 -10.10
N VAL A 186 -10.04 13.45 -11.31
CA VAL A 186 -9.45 12.39 -12.15
C VAL A 186 -8.17 12.86 -12.82
N GLU A 187 -8.07 14.11 -13.15
CA GLU A 187 -7.01 14.76 -13.91
C GLU A 187 -5.65 14.70 -13.19
N ARG A 188 -5.68 14.63 -11.86
CA ARG A 188 -4.47 14.51 -11.04
C ARG A 188 -3.93 13.08 -10.93
N VAL A 189 -4.65 12.08 -11.47
CA VAL A 189 -4.28 10.67 -11.35
C VAL A 189 -3.62 10.20 -12.63
N LEU A 190 -2.34 9.87 -12.56
CA LEU A 190 -1.63 9.22 -13.65
C LEU A 190 -2.08 7.76 -13.77
N ARG A 191 -2.27 7.31 -15.01
CA ARG A 191 -2.63 5.93 -15.32
C ARG A 191 -1.70 5.36 -16.37
N ALA A 192 -1.36 4.07 -16.24
CA ALA A 192 -0.57 3.37 -17.24
C ALA A 192 -1.27 3.41 -18.61
N SER A 193 -0.53 3.82 -19.63
CA SER A 193 -1.05 4.00 -21.00
C SER A 193 -1.30 2.67 -21.73
N ALA A 194 -0.65 1.59 -21.29
CA ALA A 194 -0.76 0.25 -21.86
C ALA A 194 -0.42 -0.83 -20.82
N ASP A 195 -0.55 -2.09 -21.24
CA ASP A 195 0.05 -3.23 -20.53
C ASP A 195 1.56 -3.27 -20.83
N GLY A 196 2.39 -3.50 -19.82
CA GLY A 196 3.83 -3.54 -19.98
C GLY A 196 4.61 -3.27 -18.71
N ILE A 197 5.81 -2.74 -18.86
CA ILE A 197 6.71 -2.37 -17.76
C ILE A 197 6.73 -0.85 -17.61
N PHE A 198 6.40 -0.37 -16.42
CA PHE A 198 6.44 1.06 -16.08
C PHE A 198 7.87 1.54 -15.92
N ARG A 199 8.22 2.66 -16.58
CA ARG A 199 9.54 3.29 -16.53
C ARG A 199 9.40 4.75 -16.14
N THR A 200 10.07 5.15 -15.08
CA THR A 200 10.01 6.51 -14.56
C THR A 200 10.93 7.47 -15.36
N ILE A 201 10.46 8.69 -15.57
CA ILE A 201 11.26 9.82 -16.09
C ILE A 201 11.57 10.76 -14.93
N HIS A 202 10.57 10.99 -14.09
CA HIS A 202 10.64 11.84 -12.91
C HIS A 202 10.63 11.04 -11.61
N GLU A 203 10.89 11.72 -10.50
CA GLU A 203 10.79 11.19 -9.15
C GLU A 203 9.69 11.87 -8.33
N ILE A 204 9.31 11.25 -7.21
CA ILE A 204 8.37 11.88 -6.26
C ILE A 204 9.05 13.12 -5.67
N GLY A 205 8.36 14.26 -5.75
CA GLY A 205 8.85 15.57 -5.34
C GLY A 205 9.20 16.49 -6.51
N ASP A 206 9.35 15.95 -7.73
CA ASP A 206 9.58 16.78 -8.91
C ASP A 206 8.33 17.60 -9.26
N HIS A 207 8.54 18.82 -9.71
CA HIS A 207 7.49 19.61 -10.35
C HIS A 207 7.32 19.17 -11.82
N VAL A 208 6.08 19.02 -12.25
CA VAL A 208 5.71 18.61 -13.62
C VAL A 208 4.70 19.59 -14.21
N GLU A 209 4.77 19.79 -15.54
CA GLU A 209 3.82 20.63 -16.25
C GLU A 209 2.72 19.81 -16.93
N ALA A 210 1.57 20.43 -17.13
CA ALA A 210 0.49 19.83 -17.91
C ALA A 210 0.97 19.54 -19.34
N GLY A 211 0.77 18.31 -19.82
CA GLY A 211 1.26 17.82 -21.11
C GLY A 211 2.63 17.16 -21.05
N GLU A 212 3.33 17.22 -19.91
CA GLU A 212 4.63 16.56 -19.72
C GLU A 212 4.44 15.07 -19.41
N ALA A 213 5.40 14.24 -19.85
CA ALA A 213 5.42 12.81 -19.53
C ALA A 213 6.14 12.56 -18.20
N ALA A 214 5.42 12.06 -17.18
CA ALA A 214 6.02 11.65 -15.91
C ALA A 214 6.76 10.30 -16.00
N ALA A 215 6.33 9.47 -16.91
CA ALA A 215 6.83 8.10 -17.10
C ALA A 215 6.46 7.61 -18.50
N TYR A 216 6.88 6.40 -18.83
CA TYR A 216 6.37 5.67 -20.00
C TYR A 216 6.14 4.19 -19.65
N VAL A 217 5.36 3.51 -20.49
CA VAL A 217 5.17 2.06 -20.41
C VAL A 217 5.90 1.42 -21.59
N GLU A 218 6.82 0.51 -21.31
CA GLU A 218 7.45 -0.35 -22.32
C GLU A 218 6.55 -1.55 -22.57
N THR A 219 5.98 -1.63 -23.76
CA THR A 219 5.15 -2.76 -24.17
C THR A 219 6.01 -3.92 -24.64
N ALA A 220 5.59 -5.16 -24.42
CA ALA A 220 6.22 -6.29 -25.06
C ALA A 220 5.97 -6.23 -26.58
N LEU A 221 6.97 -6.58 -27.38
CA LEU A 221 6.77 -6.76 -28.82
C LEU A 221 5.66 -7.78 -29.05
N SER A 222 4.59 -7.37 -29.71
CA SER A 222 3.66 -8.32 -30.29
C SER A 222 4.44 -9.12 -31.35
N ARG A 223 4.57 -10.43 -31.15
CA ARG A 223 5.08 -11.38 -32.16
C ARG A 223 4.10 -11.52 -33.35
N GLN A 224 3.48 -10.43 -33.79
CA GLN A 224 2.64 -10.42 -34.98
C GLN A 224 3.45 -9.95 -36.18
N SER A 225 3.47 -10.82 -37.18
CA SER A 225 3.96 -10.60 -38.56
C SER A 225 5.47 -10.55 -38.77
N ALA A 226 6.17 -11.66 -38.47
CA ALA A 226 7.38 -12.00 -39.20
C ALA A 226 7.10 -12.50 -40.65
N SER A 227 5.82 -12.51 -41.09
CA SER A 227 5.42 -13.03 -42.40
C SER A 227 5.38 -11.99 -43.53
N ASP A 228 5.50 -10.68 -43.23
CA ASP A 228 5.31 -9.63 -44.25
C ASP A 228 6.51 -8.65 -44.36
N ARG A 229 7.73 -9.05 -44.00
CA ARG A 229 8.92 -8.22 -44.28
C ARG A 229 9.73 -8.79 -45.39
N ASP A 230 9.86 -7.97 -46.43
CA ASP A 230 10.71 -8.14 -47.62
C ASP A 230 12.16 -8.52 -47.24
N PRO A 231 12.76 -9.56 -47.85
CA PRO A 231 14.11 -10.04 -47.54
C PRO A 231 15.17 -9.18 -48.21
N SER A 232 15.28 -7.90 -47.94
CA SER A 232 16.37 -7.04 -48.45
C SER A 232 17.39 -6.70 -47.35
N GLY A 233 18.38 -7.57 -47.20
CA GLY A 233 19.79 -7.14 -47.04
C GLY A 233 20.28 -6.64 -45.70
N ILE A 234 19.58 -6.82 -44.56
CA ILE A 234 20.11 -6.48 -43.24
C ILE A 234 20.65 -7.74 -42.55
N SER A 235 21.87 -7.70 -42.02
CA SER A 235 22.46 -8.86 -41.34
C SER A 235 21.64 -9.28 -40.10
N ALA A 236 21.59 -10.58 -39.82
CA ALA A 236 20.84 -11.12 -38.70
C ALA A 236 21.19 -10.50 -37.33
N VAL A 237 22.40 -10.01 -37.17
CA VAL A 237 22.91 -9.36 -35.92
C VAL A 237 22.36 -7.94 -35.76
N GLU A 238 22.18 -7.18 -36.86
CA GLU A 238 21.57 -5.84 -36.83
C GLU A 238 20.03 -5.93 -36.66
N ALA A 239 19.42 -6.97 -37.22
CA ALA A 239 17.98 -7.24 -37.03
C ALA A 239 17.64 -7.66 -35.59
N GLU A 240 18.52 -8.40 -34.88
CA GLU A 240 18.34 -8.73 -33.44
C GLU A 240 18.50 -7.48 -32.55
N ALA A 241 19.42 -6.58 -32.83
CA ALA A 241 19.62 -5.36 -32.02
C ALA A 241 18.47 -4.33 -32.16
N ILE A 242 17.76 -4.32 -33.29
CA ILE A 242 16.58 -3.46 -33.53
C ILE A 242 15.29 -4.12 -33.01
N SER A 243 15.34 -5.43 -32.76
CA SER A 243 14.17 -6.27 -32.41
C SER A 243 13.82 -6.28 -30.91
N GLU A 244 14.62 -5.71 -30.00
CA GLU A 244 14.43 -5.84 -28.55
C GLU A 244 13.76 -4.64 -27.86
N ALA A 245 13.52 -3.51 -28.51
CA ALA A 245 12.86 -2.38 -27.91
C ALA A 245 11.35 -2.39 -28.23
N GLY A 246 10.53 -2.75 -27.24
CA GLY A 246 9.08 -2.53 -27.29
C GLY A 246 8.74 -1.05 -27.48
N GLU A 247 7.49 -0.77 -27.88
CA GLU A 247 7.01 0.61 -28.01
C GLU A 247 6.98 1.27 -26.63
N ARG A 248 7.40 2.55 -26.55
CA ARG A 248 7.36 3.38 -25.34
C ARG A 248 6.17 4.32 -25.40
N LEU A 249 5.14 4.03 -24.63
CA LEU A 249 3.92 4.83 -24.56
C LEU A 249 3.97 5.76 -23.34
N PRO A 250 3.90 7.10 -23.55
CA PRO A 250 4.04 8.05 -22.45
C PRO A 250 2.85 8.02 -21.48
N VAL A 251 3.13 8.29 -20.22
CA VAL A 251 2.14 8.57 -19.16
C VAL A 251 2.16 10.06 -18.90
N ILE A 252 1.17 10.76 -19.43
CA ILE A 252 1.12 12.22 -19.50
C ILE A 252 0.46 12.80 -18.24
N CYS A 253 1.02 13.89 -17.71
CA CYS A 253 0.42 14.74 -16.69
C CYS A 253 -0.67 15.60 -17.30
N GLU A 254 -1.91 15.47 -16.82
CA GLU A 254 -3.02 16.31 -17.30
C GLU A 254 -3.06 17.71 -16.64
N ILE A 255 -2.34 17.85 -15.51
CA ILE A 255 -2.25 19.09 -14.73
C ILE A 255 -0.81 19.35 -14.30
N SER A 256 -0.46 20.61 -14.07
CA SER A 256 0.82 21.00 -13.44
C SER A 256 0.75 20.86 -11.92
N GLY A 257 1.90 20.64 -11.27
CA GLY A 257 2.06 20.53 -9.83
C GLY A 257 3.19 19.60 -9.42
N VAL A 258 3.27 19.28 -8.12
CA VAL A 258 4.27 18.34 -7.60
C VAL A 258 3.83 16.89 -7.84
N LEU A 259 4.71 16.07 -8.36
CA LEU A 259 4.53 14.62 -8.50
C LEU A 259 4.58 13.97 -7.11
N ARG A 260 3.41 13.79 -6.49
CA ARG A 260 3.28 13.31 -5.12
C ARG A 260 3.32 11.80 -4.98
N GLY A 261 3.06 11.10 -6.05
CA GLY A 261 3.10 9.64 -6.09
C GLY A 261 3.43 9.11 -7.45
N LEU A 262 4.24 8.05 -7.49
CA LEU A 262 4.68 7.38 -8.70
C LEU A 262 5.01 5.92 -8.37
N LEU A 263 4.61 4.97 -9.24
CA LEU A 263 5.03 3.58 -9.13
C LEU A 263 6.56 3.47 -9.23
N PRO A 264 7.15 2.44 -8.61
CA PRO A 264 8.56 2.12 -8.82
C PRO A 264 8.88 1.86 -10.30
N ASP A 265 10.10 2.23 -10.73
CA ASP A 265 10.63 1.80 -12.01
C ASP A 265 10.63 0.27 -12.10
N GLY A 266 10.37 -0.27 -13.30
CA GLY A 266 10.31 -1.71 -13.53
C GLY A 266 9.02 -2.41 -13.07
N THR A 267 8.02 -1.67 -12.57
CA THR A 267 6.75 -2.27 -12.14
C THR A 267 5.95 -2.80 -13.33
N PRO A 268 5.52 -4.09 -13.34
CA PRO A 268 4.54 -4.59 -14.30
C PRO A 268 3.20 -3.88 -14.12
N VAL A 269 2.65 -3.34 -15.18
CA VAL A 269 1.39 -2.60 -15.17
C VAL A 269 0.42 -3.11 -16.21
N THR A 270 -0.88 -2.96 -15.93
CA THR A 270 -1.94 -3.11 -16.92
C THR A 270 -2.47 -1.74 -17.32
N LYS A 271 -3.01 -1.64 -18.52
CA LYS A 271 -3.64 -0.41 -19.01
C LYS A 271 -4.66 0.12 -17.99
N ASP A 272 -4.68 1.43 -17.80
CA ASP A 272 -5.53 2.16 -16.84
C ASP A 272 -5.21 1.90 -15.37
N MET A 273 -4.21 1.07 -15.03
CA MET A 273 -3.73 0.92 -13.67
C MET A 273 -3.26 2.28 -13.15
N LYS A 274 -3.66 2.63 -11.92
CA LYS A 274 -3.19 3.85 -11.29
C LYS A 274 -1.69 3.79 -11.07
N SER A 275 -0.95 4.70 -11.70
CA SER A 275 0.52 4.71 -11.70
C SER A 275 1.14 5.91 -11.01
N GLY A 276 0.37 6.97 -10.75
CA GLY A 276 0.88 8.16 -10.07
C GLY A 276 -0.22 9.11 -9.60
N ASP A 277 0.22 10.23 -9.03
CA ASP A 277 -0.64 11.28 -8.46
C ASP A 277 0.09 12.63 -8.49
N VAL A 278 -0.46 13.62 -9.19
CA VAL A 278 0.03 15.01 -9.18
C VAL A 278 -0.76 15.83 -8.16
N ASP A 279 -0.07 16.59 -7.33
CA ASP A 279 -0.71 17.50 -6.36
C ASP A 279 -0.66 18.94 -6.86
N PRO A 280 -1.81 19.54 -7.27
CA PRO A 280 -1.86 20.87 -7.81
C PRO A 280 -1.60 21.99 -6.79
N ARG A 281 -1.53 21.65 -5.50
CA ARG A 281 -1.20 22.62 -4.45
C ARG A 281 0.28 23.00 -4.44
N ASP A 282 1.11 22.23 -5.14
CA ASP A 282 2.54 22.47 -5.35
C ASP A 282 3.35 22.61 -4.04
N VAL A 283 3.02 21.77 -3.06
CA VAL A 283 3.67 21.75 -1.74
C VAL A 283 4.47 20.47 -1.61
N MET A 284 5.79 20.57 -1.69
CA MET A 284 6.71 19.43 -1.67
C MET A 284 6.60 18.60 -0.38
N GLU A 285 6.38 19.22 0.78
CA GLU A 285 6.24 18.56 2.07
C GLU A 285 5.09 17.53 2.07
N ASN A 286 4.06 17.75 1.24
CA ASN A 286 2.97 16.80 1.06
C ASN A 286 3.42 15.46 0.47
N CYS A 287 4.59 15.41 -0.15
CA CYS A 287 5.16 14.16 -0.67
C CYS A 287 5.73 13.28 0.43
N TYR A 288 6.15 13.86 1.55
CA TYR A 288 6.91 13.18 2.61
C TYR A 288 6.16 13.08 3.94
N THR A 289 4.91 13.55 4.01
CA THR A 289 4.09 13.49 5.20
C THR A 289 2.79 12.73 4.97
N ALA A 290 2.30 12.04 6.00
CA ALA A 290 1.02 11.35 5.98
C ALA A 290 -0.12 12.35 5.71
N SER A 291 -1.04 11.98 4.82
CA SER A 291 -2.14 12.87 4.43
C SER A 291 -3.18 13.05 5.55
N ASP A 292 -3.90 14.18 5.48
CA ASP A 292 -5.11 14.43 6.27
C ASP A 292 -6.07 13.24 6.29
N LYS A 293 -6.27 12.61 5.14
CA LYS A 293 -7.11 11.42 5.01
C LYS A 293 -6.55 10.24 5.80
N ALA A 294 -5.25 9.96 5.64
CA ALA A 294 -4.60 8.83 6.31
C ALA A 294 -4.64 9.00 7.84
N LEU A 295 -4.37 10.22 8.32
CA LEU A 295 -4.40 10.53 9.75
C LEU A 295 -5.81 10.57 10.33
N ALA A 296 -6.83 11.04 9.58
CA ALA A 296 -8.23 11.00 10.01
C ALA A 296 -8.74 9.56 10.15
N VAL A 297 -8.45 8.71 9.15
CA VAL A 297 -8.80 7.28 9.19
C VAL A 297 -8.07 6.59 10.35
N GLY A 298 -6.78 6.89 10.57
CA GLY A 298 -6.00 6.37 11.69
C GLY A 298 -6.59 6.77 13.05
N GLY A 299 -7.12 7.98 13.17
CA GLY A 299 -7.85 8.43 14.36
C GLY A 299 -9.11 7.61 14.63
N GLY A 300 -9.90 7.32 13.58
CA GLY A 300 -11.07 6.45 13.69
C GLY A 300 -10.71 5.00 14.06
N VAL A 301 -9.63 4.46 13.51
CA VAL A 301 -9.13 3.12 13.88
C VAL A 301 -8.71 3.07 15.35
N LEU A 302 -7.98 4.08 15.82
CA LEU A 302 -7.58 4.19 17.22
C LEU A 302 -8.80 4.25 18.17
N GLU A 303 -9.81 5.07 17.84
CA GLU A 303 -11.07 5.13 18.57
C GLU A 303 -11.74 3.76 18.65
N ALA A 304 -11.87 3.07 17.51
CA ALA A 304 -12.52 1.76 17.43
C ALA A 304 -11.79 0.72 18.30
N ILE A 305 -10.46 0.65 18.22
CA ILE A 305 -9.65 -0.29 19.01
C ILE A 305 -9.81 -0.01 20.50
N LEU A 306 -9.65 1.22 20.95
CA LEU A 306 -9.75 1.60 22.37
C LEU A 306 -11.16 1.31 22.94
N ARG A 307 -12.21 1.60 22.16
CA ARG A 307 -13.60 1.34 22.57
C ARG A 307 -13.90 -0.15 22.66
N LEU A 308 -13.52 -0.92 21.64
CA LEU A 308 -13.88 -2.34 21.54
C LEU A 308 -13.06 -3.22 22.48
N SER A 309 -11.78 -2.90 22.70
CA SER A 309 -10.92 -3.62 23.65
C SER A 309 -11.24 -3.32 25.11
N GLY A 310 -11.96 -2.24 25.40
CA GLY A 310 -12.22 -1.79 26.78
C GLY A 310 -10.97 -1.32 27.54
N ALA A 311 -9.84 -1.09 26.85
CA ALA A 311 -8.55 -0.80 27.47
C ALA A 311 -8.57 0.38 28.44
N LEU A 312 -9.34 1.43 28.14
CA LEU A 312 -9.47 2.60 29.00
C LEU A 312 -10.34 2.35 30.24
N ARG A 313 -11.35 1.46 30.16
CA ARG A 313 -12.21 1.11 31.31
C ARG A 313 -11.48 0.25 32.33
N GLN A 314 -10.72 -0.74 31.87
CA GLN A 314 -9.90 -1.60 32.72
C GLN A 314 -8.83 -0.83 33.50
N SER A 315 -8.30 0.25 32.94
CA SER A 315 -7.32 1.13 33.62
C SER A 315 -7.95 1.96 34.74
N ALA A 316 -9.24 2.28 34.64
CA ALA A 316 -9.97 3.02 35.68
C ALA A 316 -10.32 2.15 36.90
N GLU A 317 -10.57 0.85 36.70
CA GLU A 317 -10.91 -0.11 37.79
C GLU A 317 -9.67 -0.54 38.60
N LYS A 318 -8.46 -0.34 38.06
CA LYS A 318 -7.18 -0.67 38.74
C LYS A 318 -6.59 0.49 39.57
N ARG A 319 -7.23 1.66 39.58
CA ARG A 319 -6.86 2.82 40.38
C ARG A 319 -7.77 2.96 41.59
#